data_7cfb393b3e24f8e1efc867d2e21f7452
#
_entry.id   7cfb393b3e24f8e1efc867d2e21f7452
#
_cell.length_a   1.000
_cell.length_b   1.000
_cell.length_c   1.000
_cell.angle_alpha   90.00
_cell.angle_beta   90.00
_cell.angle_gamma   90.00
#
_symmetry.space_group_name_H-M   'P 1'
#
loop_
_entity.id
_entity.type
_entity.pdbx_description
1 polymer ?
#
loop_
_entity_poly.entity_id
_entity_poly.type
_entity_poly.pdbx_seq_one_letter_code
_entity_poly.pdbx_strand_id
1 'polypeptide(L)'
;MSRINPLPNPRPHALRWKAAVPVLGLALLAGCTQMAPVNPFADMPDSVTTEPVVNFKSCRKPVYPPQALAAKVEGAVTLAFLVKADGTAREGVVRKTSGNATLDETARAALVKCRFQPGTVNGAPKEQWTEVTYTWALE
;
A
#
# COMPACT_ATOMS: atom_id res chain seq x y z
N MET A 1 28.81 20.55 -14.10
CA MET A 1 28.33 21.26 -12.89
C MET A 1 27.08 22.05 -13.25
N SER A 2 25.91 21.45 -13.15
CA SER A 2 24.62 22.11 -13.43
C SER A 2 23.90 22.36 -12.11
N ARG A 3 23.73 23.63 -11.78
CA ARG A 3 23.00 24.08 -10.59
C ARG A 3 21.51 24.08 -10.91
N ILE A 4 20.74 23.29 -10.18
CA ILE A 4 19.28 23.30 -10.23
C ILE A 4 18.81 24.39 -9.25
N ASN A 5 18.20 25.45 -9.78
CA ASN A 5 17.55 26.50 -9.00
C ASN A 5 16.18 26.03 -8.50
N PRO A 6 15.85 26.16 -7.20
CA PRO A 6 14.50 25.94 -6.73
C PRO A 6 13.58 27.11 -7.10
N LEU A 7 12.37 26.78 -7.57
CA LEU A 7 11.31 27.72 -7.92
C LEU A 7 10.81 28.50 -6.67
N PRO A 8 10.50 29.79 -6.83
CA PRO A 8 9.97 30.60 -5.72
C PRO A 8 8.50 30.26 -5.42
N ASN A 9 8.22 30.09 -4.14
CA ASN A 9 6.90 29.84 -3.58
C ASN A 9 6.01 31.11 -3.69
N PRO A 10 4.78 31.06 -4.27
CA PRO A 10 3.90 32.22 -4.29
C PRO A 10 3.30 32.48 -2.89
N ARG A 11 3.52 33.68 -2.38
CA ARG A 11 2.93 34.16 -1.14
C ARG A 11 1.44 34.49 -1.35
N PRO A 12 0.55 34.16 -0.40
CA PRO A 12 -0.84 34.59 -0.47
C PRO A 12 -0.94 36.10 -0.14
N HIS A 13 -1.50 36.86 -1.06
CA HIS A 13 -1.83 38.27 -0.84
C HIS A 13 -3.03 38.36 0.11
N ALA A 14 -2.77 38.85 1.31
CA ALA A 14 -3.82 39.23 2.23
C ALA A 14 -4.54 40.49 1.70
N LEU A 15 -5.74 40.31 1.23
CA LEU A 15 -6.62 41.42 0.84
C LEU A 15 -7.28 41.98 2.12
N ARG A 16 -6.76 43.12 2.57
CA ARG A 16 -7.36 43.90 3.66
C ARG A 16 -8.57 44.65 3.13
N TRP A 17 -9.77 44.21 3.47
CA TRP A 17 -10.96 45.03 3.31
C TRP A 17 -11.25 45.76 4.62
N LYS A 18 -11.03 47.07 4.58
CA LYS A 18 -11.60 48.02 5.52
C LYS A 18 -12.92 48.50 4.91
N ALA A 19 -14.04 48.24 5.54
CA ALA A 19 -15.24 49.07 5.42
C ALA A 19 -16.06 48.94 6.69
N ALA A 20 -16.06 49.98 7.48
CA ALA A 20 -16.99 50.22 8.53
C ALA A 20 -18.25 50.90 7.96
N VAL A 21 -19.43 50.41 8.28
CA VAL A 21 -20.65 51.17 8.30
C VAL A 21 -21.58 50.59 9.36
N PRO A 22 -22.03 51.36 10.36
CA PRO A 22 -23.08 50.94 11.25
C PRO A 22 -24.42 51.37 10.69
N VAL A 23 -25.37 50.48 10.53
CA VAL A 23 -26.81 50.83 10.39
C VAL A 23 -27.62 49.99 11.36
N LEU A 24 -28.21 50.69 12.29
CA LEU A 24 -29.29 50.24 13.14
C LEU A 24 -30.47 49.76 12.27
N GLY A 25 -30.99 48.58 12.51
CA GLY A 25 -32.16 48.06 11.80
C GLY A 25 -32.72 46.83 12.48
N LEU A 26 -33.63 47.05 13.38
CA LEU A 26 -34.82 46.32 13.81
C LEU A 26 -34.92 44.81 13.54
N ALA A 27 -35.09 44.06 14.62
CA ALA A 27 -35.35 42.65 14.71
C ALA A 27 -36.54 42.15 13.89
N LEU A 28 -36.30 41.08 13.13
CA LEU A 28 -37.32 40.08 12.81
C LEU A 28 -36.66 38.72 12.99
N LEU A 29 -37.15 37.97 13.99
CA LEU A 29 -36.82 36.58 14.25
C LEU A 29 -37.38 35.73 13.11
N ALA A 30 -36.57 35.52 12.06
CA ALA A 30 -36.77 34.45 11.11
C ALA A 30 -35.76 33.34 11.50
N GLY A 31 -36.26 32.32 12.19
CA GLY A 31 -35.52 31.11 12.46
C GLY A 31 -35.13 30.42 11.16
N CYS A 32 -33.96 30.74 10.63
CA CYS A 32 -33.31 29.89 9.64
C CYS A 32 -32.78 28.67 10.37
N THR A 33 -33.54 27.59 10.33
CA THR A 33 -33.01 26.24 10.60
C THR A 33 -31.96 25.99 9.54
N GLN A 34 -30.69 26.25 9.87
CA GLN A 34 -29.57 25.82 9.03
C GLN A 34 -29.57 24.29 9.05
N MET A 35 -30.15 23.71 7.99
CA MET A 35 -29.90 22.31 7.67
C MET A 35 -28.41 22.21 7.38
N ALA A 36 -27.67 21.55 8.29
CA ALA A 36 -26.28 21.18 8.03
C ALA A 36 -26.24 20.39 6.72
N PRO A 37 -25.24 20.65 5.84
CA PRO A 37 -25.11 19.87 4.61
C PRO A 37 -24.95 18.41 5.01
N VAL A 38 -25.96 17.58 4.74
CA VAL A 38 -25.86 16.13 4.82
C VAL A 38 -24.83 15.71 3.78
N ASN A 39 -23.67 15.27 4.25
CA ASN A 39 -22.69 14.65 3.39
C ASN A 39 -23.23 13.26 3.01
N PRO A 40 -23.66 13.03 1.75
CA PRO A 40 -24.24 11.75 1.35
C PRO A 40 -23.24 10.59 1.40
N PHE A 41 -21.95 10.88 1.67
CA PHE A 41 -20.87 9.88 1.79
C PHE A 41 -20.44 9.64 3.24
N ALA A 42 -21.05 10.28 4.23
CA ALA A 42 -20.66 10.14 5.64
C ALA A 42 -21.02 8.77 6.24
N ASP A 43 -21.97 8.05 5.63
CA ASP A 43 -22.45 6.74 6.08
C ASP A 43 -22.05 5.59 5.16
N MET A 44 -21.05 5.78 4.27
CA MET A 44 -20.48 4.63 3.59
C MET A 44 -19.65 3.84 4.61
N PRO A 45 -20.00 2.57 4.87
CA PRO A 45 -19.18 1.74 5.74
C PRO A 45 -17.79 1.67 5.13
N ASP A 46 -16.76 1.89 5.95
CA ASP A 46 -15.38 1.73 5.54
C ASP A 46 -15.25 0.39 4.83
N SER A 47 -14.76 0.40 3.59
CA SER A 47 -14.61 -0.82 2.81
C SER A 47 -13.68 -1.78 3.55
N VAL A 48 -14.21 -2.89 4.03
CA VAL A 48 -13.43 -3.92 4.71
C VAL A 48 -12.56 -4.61 3.67
N THR A 49 -11.27 -4.30 3.71
CA THR A 49 -10.26 -4.90 2.83
C THR A 49 -9.40 -5.86 3.63
N THR A 50 -9.22 -7.07 3.12
CA THR A 50 -8.24 -8.03 3.64
C THR A 50 -7.13 -8.24 2.64
N GLU A 51 -5.89 -8.37 3.12
CA GLU A 51 -4.73 -8.63 2.27
C GLU A 51 -4.59 -10.12 1.96
N PRO A 52 -4.01 -10.48 0.80
CA PRO A 52 -3.70 -11.87 0.50
C PRO A 52 -2.66 -12.44 1.45
N VAL A 53 -2.83 -13.71 1.82
CA VAL A 53 -1.91 -14.43 2.73
C VAL A 53 -1.35 -15.66 2.03
N VAL A 54 -0.02 -15.85 2.09
CA VAL A 54 0.64 -17.03 1.52
C VAL A 54 0.38 -18.27 2.36
N ASN A 55 0.04 -19.38 1.68
CA ASN A 55 -0.06 -20.69 2.30
C ASN A 55 1.21 -21.50 2.01
N PHE A 56 2.19 -21.42 2.90
CA PHE A 56 3.46 -22.15 2.76
C PHE A 56 3.33 -23.68 2.73
N LYS A 57 2.21 -24.23 3.19
CA LYS A 57 1.95 -25.68 3.14
C LYS A 57 1.57 -26.16 1.74
N SER A 58 1.19 -25.24 0.86
CA SER A 58 0.73 -25.55 -0.50
C SER A 58 1.87 -25.65 -1.52
N CYS A 59 3.08 -25.30 -1.14
CA CYS A 59 4.24 -25.28 -2.02
C CYS A 59 5.49 -25.90 -1.36
N ARG A 60 6.47 -26.21 -2.19
CA ARG A 60 7.78 -26.66 -1.70
C ARG A 60 8.54 -25.44 -1.21
N LYS A 61 9.20 -25.58 -0.07
CA LYS A 61 10.17 -24.57 0.39
C LYS A 61 11.24 -24.35 -0.69
N PRO A 62 11.70 -23.11 -0.89
CA PRO A 62 12.87 -22.86 -1.74
C PRO A 62 14.06 -23.72 -1.31
N VAL A 63 14.70 -24.35 -2.28
CA VAL A 63 15.89 -25.16 -2.02
C VAL A 63 17.09 -24.25 -1.98
N TYR A 64 17.95 -24.41 -0.96
CA TYR A 64 19.15 -23.60 -0.83
C TYR A 64 20.08 -23.86 -2.03
N PRO A 65 20.48 -22.85 -2.80
CA PRO A 65 21.39 -23.01 -3.91
C PRO A 65 22.76 -23.54 -3.43
N PRO A 66 23.32 -24.60 -4.04
CA PRO A 66 24.58 -25.20 -3.56
C PRO A 66 25.75 -24.22 -3.44
N GLN A 67 25.84 -23.28 -4.35
CA GLN A 67 26.89 -22.25 -4.34
C GLN A 67 26.72 -21.27 -3.16
N ALA A 68 25.51 -20.85 -2.87
CA ALA A 68 25.22 -19.97 -1.73
C ALA A 68 25.42 -20.72 -0.41
N LEU A 69 25.05 -22.01 -0.37
CA LEU A 69 25.26 -22.87 0.79
C LEU A 69 26.78 -23.07 1.07
N ALA A 70 27.58 -23.37 0.04
CA ALA A 70 29.00 -23.53 0.16
C ALA A 70 29.71 -22.23 0.61
N ALA A 71 29.21 -21.10 0.14
CA ALA A 71 29.73 -19.78 0.53
C ALA A 71 29.12 -19.26 1.85
N LYS A 72 28.25 -20.02 2.50
CA LYS A 72 27.55 -19.67 3.75
C LYS A 72 26.87 -18.31 3.68
N VAL A 73 26.21 -18.02 2.55
CA VAL A 73 25.49 -16.75 2.34
C VAL A 73 24.10 -16.85 2.93
N GLU A 74 23.81 -16.04 3.91
CA GLU A 74 22.49 -15.88 4.54
C GLU A 74 21.88 -14.53 4.17
N GLY A 75 20.59 -14.37 4.41
CA GLY A 75 19.92 -13.10 4.22
C GLY A 75 18.39 -13.23 4.12
N ALA A 76 17.71 -12.10 4.09
CA ALA A 76 16.26 -12.06 3.92
C ALA A 76 15.90 -11.31 2.64
N VAL A 77 15.06 -11.93 1.82
CA VAL A 77 14.49 -11.31 0.61
C VAL A 77 13.02 -10.96 0.85
N THR A 78 12.62 -9.75 0.49
CA THR A 78 11.20 -9.36 0.46
C THR A 78 10.72 -9.36 -0.98
N LEU A 79 9.67 -10.13 -1.22
CA LEU A 79 9.04 -10.34 -2.52
C LEU A 79 7.62 -9.81 -2.49
N ALA A 80 7.21 -9.08 -3.53
CA ALA A 80 5.81 -8.73 -3.72
C ALA A 80 5.18 -9.64 -4.77
N PHE A 81 3.99 -10.15 -4.49
CA PHE A 81 3.22 -11.01 -5.39
C PHE A 81 1.88 -10.38 -5.72
N LEU A 82 1.53 -10.38 -6.99
CA LEU A 82 0.17 -10.05 -7.44
C LEU A 82 -0.69 -11.32 -7.37
N VAL A 83 -1.55 -11.37 -6.37
CA VAL A 83 -2.42 -12.51 -6.08
C VAL A 83 -3.79 -12.28 -6.70
N LYS A 84 -4.22 -13.21 -7.57
CA LYS A 84 -5.53 -13.18 -8.20
C LYS A 84 -6.63 -13.61 -7.23
N ALA A 85 -7.89 -13.33 -7.61
CA ALA A 85 -9.06 -13.74 -6.84
C ALA A 85 -9.18 -15.28 -6.65
N ASP A 86 -8.53 -16.07 -7.49
CA ASP A 86 -8.47 -17.54 -7.39
C ASP A 86 -7.36 -18.04 -6.42
N GLY A 87 -6.60 -17.16 -5.82
CA GLY A 87 -5.50 -17.49 -4.91
C GLY A 87 -4.21 -17.92 -5.59
N THR A 88 -4.07 -17.73 -6.92
CA THR A 88 -2.81 -17.94 -7.62
C THR A 88 -2.01 -16.65 -7.73
N ALA A 89 -0.69 -16.73 -7.58
CA ALA A 89 0.18 -15.60 -7.88
C ALA A 89 0.39 -15.48 -9.40
N ARG A 90 0.14 -14.29 -9.93
CA ARG A 90 0.36 -13.97 -11.35
C ARG A 90 1.79 -13.53 -11.61
N GLU A 91 2.35 -12.76 -10.67
CA GLU A 91 3.63 -12.10 -10.81
C GLU A 91 4.31 -12.02 -9.46
N GLY A 92 5.64 -12.13 -9.46
CA GLY A 92 6.47 -11.95 -8.27
C GLY A 92 7.66 -11.07 -8.60
N VAL A 93 7.84 -10.00 -7.82
CA VAL A 93 8.96 -9.06 -7.95
C VAL A 93 9.75 -8.95 -6.66
N VAL A 94 11.07 -8.76 -6.78
CA VAL A 94 11.94 -8.50 -5.62
C VAL A 94 11.79 -7.04 -5.20
N ARG A 95 11.33 -6.82 -3.98
CA ARG A 95 11.22 -5.49 -3.37
C ARG A 95 12.47 -5.13 -2.59
N LYS A 96 12.98 -6.09 -1.84
CA LYS A 96 14.22 -5.94 -1.09
C LYS A 96 15.07 -7.20 -1.28
N THR A 97 16.28 -7.03 -1.78
CA THR A 97 17.22 -8.12 -2.00
C THR A 97 17.78 -8.67 -0.68
N SER A 98 18.09 -9.96 -0.67
CA SER A 98 18.87 -10.60 0.40
C SER A 98 20.38 -10.24 0.35
N GLY A 99 20.81 -9.55 -0.72
CA GLY A 99 22.22 -9.32 -1.03
C GLY A 99 22.82 -10.35 -1.99
N ASN A 100 22.06 -11.38 -2.36
CA ASN A 100 22.48 -12.40 -3.30
C ASN A 100 21.38 -12.71 -4.32
N ALA A 101 21.64 -12.37 -5.58
CA ALA A 101 20.65 -12.51 -6.66
C ALA A 101 20.17 -13.96 -6.87
N THR A 102 21.03 -14.96 -6.62
CA THR A 102 20.66 -16.36 -6.74
C THR A 102 19.66 -16.79 -5.66
N LEU A 103 19.83 -16.31 -4.42
CA LEU A 103 18.89 -16.53 -3.33
C LEU A 103 17.55 -15.86 -3.62
N ASP A 104 17.59 -14.61 -4.10
CA ASP A 104 16.38 -13.84 -4.42
C ASP A 104 15.54 -14.51 -5.51
N GLU A 105 16.18 -14.92 -6.60
CA GLU A 105 15.50 -15.58 -7.71
C GLU A 105 14.99 -16.98 -7.33
N THR A 106 15.74 -17.73 -6.53
CA THR A 106 15.30 -19.05 -6.06
C THR A 106 14.08 -18.93 -5.16
N ALA A 107 14.05 -17.95 -4.26
CA ALA A 107 12.88 -17.68 -3.44
C ALA A 107 11.66 -17.25 -4.30
N ARG A 108 11.87 -16.33 -5.24
CA ARG A 108 10.82 -15.85 -6.13
C ARG A 108 10.22 -17.00 -6.96
N ALA A 109 11.06 -17.82 -7.60
CA ALA A 109 10.63 -18.92 -8.45
C ALA A 109 9.88 -20.04 -7.68
N ALA A 110 10.20 -20.23 -6.41
CA ALA A 110 9.51 -21.18 -5.56
C ALA A 110 8.18 -20.62 -5.03
N LEU A 111 8.19 -19.39 -4.49
CA LEU A 111 7.05 -18.81 -3.81
C LEU A 111 5.92 -18.39 -4.78
N VAL A 112 6.23 -18.05 -6.02
CA VAL A 112 5.20 -17.78 -7.05
C VAL A 112 4.28 -18.98 -7.31
N LYS A 113 4.75 -20.20 -7.02
CA LYS A 113 4.00 -21.46 -7.19
C LYS A 113 3.15 -21.81 -5.98
N CYS A 114 3.26 -21.05 -4.88
CA CYS A 114 2.43 -21.27 -3.70
C CYS A 114 0.98 -20.87 -3.97
N ARG A 115 0.07 -21.45 -3.21
CA ARG A 115 -1.30 -20.95 -3.12
C ARG A 115 -1.39 -19.85 -2.07
N PHE A 116 -2.17 -18.86 -2.38
CA PHE A 116 -2.48 -17.75 -1.51
C PHE A 116 -3.95 -17.79 -1.13
N GLN A 117 -4.27 -17.35 0.04
CA GLN A 117 -5.63 -16.93 0.35
C GLN A 117 -5.80 -15.57 -0.31
N PRO A 118 -6.77 -15.39 -1.22
CA PRO A 118 -6.93 -14.11 -1.91
C PRO A 118 -7.37 -13.02 -0.92
N GLY A 119 -6.94 -11.81 -1.20
CA GLY A 119 -7.45 -10.64 -0.50
C GLY A 119 -8.90 -10.37 -0.91
N THR A 120 -9.65 -9.73 -0.03
CA THR A 120 -11.06 -9.40 -0.30
C THR A 120 -11.31 -7.90 -0.14
N VAL A 121 -12.30 -7.40 -0.86
CA VAL A 121 -12.89 -6.08 -0.67
C VAL A 121 -14.37 -6.28 -0.44
N ASN A 122 -14.86 -5.90 0.74
CA ASN A 122 -16.25 -6.14 1.17
C ASN A 122 -16.65 -7.63 1.05
N GLY A 123 -15.74 -8.54 1.42
CA GLY A 123 -15.93 -9.98 1.37
C GLY A 123 -15.79 -10.61 -0.02
N ALA A 124 -15.68 -9.85 -1.09
CA ALA A 124 -15.48 -10.36 -2.44
C ALA A 124 -13.99 -10.51 -2.76
N PRO A 125 -13.50 -11.70 -3.20
CA PRO A 125 -12.11 -11.89 -3.58
C PRO A 125 -11.71 -10.95 -4.72
N LYS A 126 -10.57 -10.27 -4.56
CA LYS A 126 -10.02 -9.35 -5.56
C LYS A 126 -8.53 -9.56 -5.77
N GLU A 127 -8.07 -9.25 -6.97
CA GLU A 127 -6.64 -9.21 -7.27
C GLU A 127 -5.97 -8.11 -6.47
N GLN A 128 -4.94 -8.46 -5.69
CA GLN A 128 -4.23 -7.54 -4.82
C GLN A 128 -2.76 -7.92 -4.70
N TRP A 129 -1.92 -6.92 -4.46
CA TRP A 129 -0.52 -7.12 -4.10
C TRP A 129 -0.39 -7.51 -2.62
N THR A 130 0.56 -8.40 -2.34
CA THR A 130 0.98 -8.74 -0.98
C THR A 130 2.50 -8.89 -0.93
N GLU A 131 3.09 -8.63 0.22
CA GLU A 131 4.53 -8.80 0.42
C GLU A 131 4.81 -10.02 1.31
N VAL A 132 5.82 -10.79 0.92
CA VAL A 132 6.28 -11.97 1.63
C VAL A 132 7.77 -11.85 1.86
N THR A 133 8.21 -11.91 3.10
CA THR A 133 9.63 -11.97 3.44
C THR A 133 10.04 -13.43 3.67
N TYR A 134 11.08 -13.87 2.95
CA TYR A 134 11.69 -15.18 3.10
C TYR A 134 13.11 -15.03 3.64
N THR A 135 13.42 -15.74 4.72
CA THR A 135 14.73 -15.69 5.35
C THR A 135 15.51 -16.96 5.04
N TRP A 136 16.71 -16.77 4.49
CA TRP A 136 17.70 -17.81 4.27
C TRP A 136 18.61 -17.87 5.50
N ALA A 137 18.53 -18.95 6.24
CA ALA A 137 19.41 -19.22 7.38
C ALA A 137 20.04 -20.59 7.24
N LEU A 138 21.26 -20.74 7.72
CA LEU A 138 21.97 -22.01 7.81
C LEU A 138 21.59 -22.68 9.14
N GLU A 139 21.29 -23.98 9.09
CA GLU A 139 21.05 -24.80 10.29
C GLU A 139 22.39 -25.28 10.88
#